data_7f8a940902f064827a66133b86a7bc11
#
_entry.id   7f8a940902f064827a66133b86a7bc11
#
_cell.length_a   1.000
_cell.length_b   1.000
_cell.length_c   1.000
_cell.angle_alpha   90.00
_cell.angle_beta   90.00
_cell.angle_gamma   90.00
#
_symmetry.space_group_name_H-M   'P 1'
#
loop_
_entity.id
_entity.type
_entity.pdbx_description
1 polymer ?
#
loop_
_entity_poly.entity_id
_entity_poly.type
_entity_poly.pdbx_seq_one_letter_code
_entity_poly.pdbx_strand_id
1 'polypeptide(L)'
;MKKFVAVLSAAAMLATLAACGSTATTSTAASSADTAASTSSEAAAADDTAKSYKIAVVQQLDHASLDEIRTAIEAELDAKAAEKGITIEYKDFNGQNDATTLNQIGTQVVADGYDAIIPIATLAAQCMTTAAESTKTPVIYAAISDPAAADLTDIDYVTGTSDALNTQSIMDMMFAVQPDIQTVGLLYSNSEANSTTPIAEAKAYLDSKGIAYVEKTGNTNDEIMTAASSMVGQVDAVFTPTDNVVMAAAAAVSETLTK
;
A
#
# COMPACT_ATOMS: atom_id res chain seq x y z
N MET A 1 42.06 -6.77 30.05
CA MET A 1 42.81 -5.69 30.72
C MET A 1 42.69 -4.40 29.91
N LYS A 2 42.38 -3.27 30.62
CA LYS A 2 42.41 -1.87 30.19
C LYS A 2 41.19 -1.42 29.33
N LYS A 3 40.25 -0.73 29.85
CA LYS A 3 40.02 0.55 30.56
C LYS A 3 39.48 1.61 29.61
N PHE A 4 38.22 1.97 29.87
CA PHE A 4 37.56 3.27 29.98
C PHE A 4 38.23 4.50 29.35
N VAL A 5 37.45 5.33 28.63
CA VAL A 5 37.29 6.77 28.96
C VAL A 5 35.91 7.22 28.47
N ALA A 6 35.09 7.74 29.39
CA ALA A 6 33.94 8.59 29.20
C ALA A 6 34.40 10.04 29.14
N VAL A 7 33.82 10.86 28.26
CA VAL A 7 33.89 12.33 28.38
C VAL A 7 32.49 12.90 28.25
N LEU A 8 32.04 13.38 29.38
CA LEU A 8 30.90 14.27 29.59
C LEU A 8 31.34 15.71 29.28
N SER A 9 30.57 16.48 28.52
CA SER A 9 30.69 17.92 28.49
C SER A 9 29.31 18.55 28.35
N ALA A 10 28.80 19.02 29.48
CA ALA A 10 27.70 19.97 29.57
C ALA A 10 28.24 21.39 29.45
N ALA A 11 27.58 22.24 28.68
CA ALA A 11 27.72 23.69 28.81
C ALA A 11 26.38 24.36 28.52
N ALA A 12 25.82 24.92 29.57
CA ALA A 12 24.70 25.86 29.59
C ALA A 12 25.22 27.29 29.47
N MET A 13 24.46 28.17 28.78
CA MET A 13 24.45 29.64 28.99
C MET A 13 23.18 30.18 28.32
N LEU A 14 22.19 30.57 29.11
CA LEU A 14 21.90 31.82 29.79
C LEU A 14 21.49 32.98 28.85
N ALA A 15 20.31 33.43 29.17
CA ALA A 15 19.44 34.48 28.69
C ALA A 15 20.07 35.90 28.64
N THR A 16 19.48 36.74 27.79
CA THR A 16 19.34 38.16 28.08
C THR A 16 18.01 38.71 27.58
N LEU A 17 17.21 39.17 28.54
CA LEU A 17 16.10 40.12 28.37
C LEU A 17 16.67 41.52 28.14
N ALA A 18 16.03 42.30 27.29
CA ALA A 18 16.04 43.77 27.45
C ALA A 18 14.68 44.32 27.04
N ALA A 19 14.02 44.91 28.00
CA ALA A 19 12.80 45.67 27.95
C ALA A 19 13.11 47.16 27.82
N CYS A 20 12.04 47.94 27.63
CA CYS A 20 11.85 49.39 27.73
C CYS A 20 11.60 50.08 26.38
N GLY A 21 10.59 50.90 26.24
CA GLY A 21 9.67 51.54 27.19
C GLY A 21 8.84 52.59 26.46
N SER A 22 7.78 52.92 27.06
CA SER A 22 6.71 53.88 26.82
C SER A 22 7.07 55.24 26.23
N THR A 23 6.13 55.87 25.51
CA THR A 23 5.46 57.07 26.02
C THR A 23 4.21 57.43 25.21
N ALA A 24 3.16 57.68 25.92
CA ALA A 24 1.89 58.24 25.46
C ALA A 24 2.01 59.77 25.27
N THR A 25 1.27 60.32 24.35
CA THR A 25 0.76 61.67 24.52
C THR A 25 -0.61 61.84 23.81
N THR A 26 -1.57 62.20 24.59
CA THR A 26 -2.93 62.61 24.34
C THR A 26 -2.97 63.92 23.59
N SER A 27 -3.91 64.09 22.66
CA SER A 27 -4.64 65.37 22.56
C SER A 27 -5.93 65.23 21.73
N THR A 28 -6.97 65.77 22.34
CA THR A 28 -8.37 65.95 22.00
C THR A 28 -8.62 66.96 20.90
N ALA A 29 -9.66 66.78 20.09
CA ALA A 29 -10.84 67.63 19.86
C ALA A 29 -11.49 67.34 18.49
N ALA A 30 -12.65 66.89 18.50
CA ALA A 30 -13.98 67.35 18.24
C ALA A 30 -14.30 67.93 16.82
N SER A 31 -15.33 67.36 16.26
CA SER A 31 -16.50 67.92 15.65
C SER A 31 -16.71 67.72 14.12
N SER A 32 -17.89 67.25 13.89
CA SER A 32 -18.87 67.54 12.84
C SER A 32 -18.99 66.57 11.64
N ALA A 33 -20.13 65.97 11.67
CA ALA A 33 -20.96 65.31 10.71
C ALA A 33 -20.76 65.69 9.23
N ASP A 34 -20.74 64.70 8.37
CA ASP A 34 -21.63 64.70 7.23
C ASP A 34 -21.94 63.27 6.74
N THR A 35 -23.19 63.08 6.37
CA THR A 35 -23.81 61.83 6.00
C THR A 35 -23.56 61.59 4.51
N ALA A 36 -22.86 60.48 4.21
CA ALA A 36 -22.93 59.89 2.88
C ALA A 36 -23.02 58.38 3.02
N ALA A 37 -24.20 57.86 2.71
CA ALA A 37 -24.44 56.43 2.57
C ALA A 37 -23.62 55.90 1.41
N SER A 38 -22.58 55.18 1.76
CA SER A 38 -21.83 54.32 0.80
C SER A 38 -22.23 52.87 1.10
N THR A 39 -23.10 52.33 0.25
CA THR A 39 -23.34 50.88 0.14
C THR A 39 -22.04 50.22 -0.24
N SER A 40 -21.25 49.80 0.75
CA SER A 40 -20.21 48.83 0.50
C SER A 40 -20.87 47.48 0.33
N SER A 41 -20.96 47.06 -0.91
CA SER A 41 -21.13 45.66 -1.26
C SER A 41 -19.95 44.90 -0.63
N GLU A 42 -20.24 44.25 0.48
CA GLU A 42 -19.34 43.26 1.09
C GLU A 42 -19.33 42.07 0.11
N ALA A 43 -18.40 42.15 -0.85
CA ALA A 43 -18.00 40.97 -1.58
C ALA A 43 -17.47 39.99 -0.55
N ALA A 44 -18.28 38.99 -0.21
CA ALA A 44 -17.79 37.82 0.50
C ALA A 44 -16.57 37.35 -0.30
N ALA A 45 -15.38 37.55 0.27
CA ALA A 45 -14.20 36.88 -0.17
C ALA A 45 -14.54 35.39 -0.02
N ALA A 46 -14.74 34.70 -1.15
CA ALA A 46 -14.74 33.26 -1.17
C ALA A 46 -13.39 32.87 -0.59
N ASP A 47 -13.44 32.16 0.51
CA ASP A 47 -12.26 31.49 1.11
C ASP A 47 -11.84 30.39 0.12
N ASP A 48 -11.06 30.79 -0.89
CA ASP A 48 -10.53 29.92 -1.94
C ASP A 48 -9.24 29.27 -1.45
N THR A 49 -9.29 28.73 -0.23
CA THR A 49 -8.28 27.78 0.21
C THR A 49 -8.59 26.47 -0.52
N ALA A 50 -7.84 26.21 -1.61
CA ALA A 50 -7.90 24.96 -2.32
C ALA A 50 -7.77 23.81 -1.29
N LYS A 51 -8.76 22.91 -1.25
CA LYS A 51 -8.72 21.77 -0.33
C LYS A 51 -7.46 20.97 -0.56
N SER A 52 -6.73 20.69 0.51
CA SER A 52 -5.53 19.85 0.50
C SER A 52 -5.85 18.53 1.16
N TYR A 53 -5.34 17.44 0.56
CA TYR A 53 -5.48 16.08 1.07
C TYR A 53 -4.10 15.42 1.13
N LYS A 54 -3.90 14.58 2.13
CA LYS A 54 -2.66 13.83 2.35
C LYS A 54 -2.94 12.33 2.24
N ILE A 55 -2.36 11.66 1.26
CA ILE A 55 -2.62 10.27 0.93
C ILE A 55 -1.37 9.42 1.19
N ALA A 56 -1.51 8.29 1.86
CA ALA A 56 -0.46 7.29 1.99
C ALA A 56 -0.66 6.19 0.95
N VAL A 57 0.32 5.96 0.08
CA VAL A 57 0.35 4.80 -0.82
C VAL A 57 1.27 3.77 -0.20
N VAL A 58 0.75 2.59 0.13
CA VAL A 58 1.48 1.57 0.91
C VAL A 58 1.58 0.28 0.10
N GLN A 59 2.72 0.09 -0.55
CA GLN A 59 3.01 -1.10 -1.35
C GLN A 59 3.51 -2.23 -0.45
N GLN A 60 3.04 -3.47 -0.68
CA GLN A 60 3.47 -4.64 0.12
C GLN A 60 4.96 -4.92 -0.05
N LEU A 61 5.44 -4.96 -1.29
CA LEU A 61 6.85 -5.14 -1.66
C LEU A 61 7.09 -4.64 -3.09
N ASP A 62 8.37 -4.53 -3.48
CA ASP A 62 8.74 -4.14 -4.85
C ASP A 62 8.73 -5.36 -5.77
N HIS A 63 7.92 -5.30 -6.81
CA HIS A 63 8.03 -6.09 -8.03
C HIS A 63 7.27 -5.40 -9.17
N ALA A 64 7.63 -5.70 -10.41
CA ALA A 64 7.21 -4.96 -11.59
C ALA A 64 5.70 -4.68 -11.67
N SER A 65 4.85 -5.67 -11.33
CA SER A 65 3.39 -5.50 -11.41
C SER A 65 2.86 -4.53 -10.36
N LEU A 66 3.36 -4.59 -9.10
CA LEU A 66 2.94 -3.66 -8.06
C LEU A 66 3.49 -2.25 -8.28
N ASP A 67 4.70 -2.13 -8.84
CA ASP A 67 5.31 -0.84 -9.22
C ASP A 67 4.48 -0.15 -10.31
N GLU A 68 3.97 -0.91 -11.28
CA GLU A 68 3.08 -0.40 -12.32
C GLU A 68 1.76 0.09 -11.74
N ILE A 69 1.15 -0.67 -10.81
CA ILE A 69 -0.08 -0.28 -10.11
C ILE A 69 0.15 1.01 -9.30
N ARG A 70 1.24 1.10 -8.53
CA ARG A 70 1.60 2.30 -7.77
C ARG A 70 1.74 3.51 -8.69
N THR A 71 2.49 3.38 -9.77
CA THR A 71 2.68 4.47 -10.75
C THR A 71 1.37 4.93 -11.37
N ALA A 72 0.44 4.00 -11.66
CA ALA A 72 -0.88 4.32 -12.19
C ALA A 72 -1.74 5.05 -11.15
N ILE A 73 -1.68 4.67 -9.87
CA ILE A 73 -2.36 5.35 -8.77
C ILE A 73 -1.86 6.78 -8.63
N GLU A 74 -0.53 6.99 -8.60
CA GLU A 74 0.09 8.31 -8.50
C GLU A 74 -0.34 9.22 -9.66
N ALA A 75 -0.30 8.71 -10.89
CA ALA A 75 -0.72 9.46 -12.09
C ALA A 75 -2.21 9.85 -12.04
N GLU A 76 -3.08 8.97 -11.52
CA GLU A 76 -4.50 9.28 -11.40
C GLU A 76 -4.76 10.27 -10.24
N LEU A 77 -4.02 10.22 -9.14
CA LEU A 77 -4.09 11.22 -8.07
C LEU A 77 -3.73 12.61 -8.59
N ASP A 78 -2.65 12.73 -9.38
CA ASP A 78 -2.23 13.98 -10.01
C ASP A 78 -3.29 14.49 -10.99
N ALA A 79 -3.84 13.62 -11.83
CA ALA A 79 -4.89 13.97 -12.78
C ALA A 79 -6.17 14.47 -12.06
N LYS A 80 -6.57 13.79 -10.98
CA LYS A 80 -7.73 14.18 -10.17
C LYS A 80 -7.50 15.48 -9.39
N ALA A 81 -6.30 15.71 -8.90
CA ALA A 81 -5.93 16.97 -8.27
C ALA A 81 -6.11 18.14 -9.26
N ALA A 82 -5.57 17.99 -10.47
CA ALA A 82 -5.70 18.98 -11.52
C ALA A 82 -7.16 19.18 -11.99
N GLU A 83 -7.91 18.09 -12.21
CA GLU A 83 -9.32 18.13 -12.62
C GLU A 83 -10.21 18.87 -11.61
N LYS A 84 -9.97 18.63 -10.32
CA LYS A 84 -10.81 19.16 -9.24
C LYS A 84 -10.33 20.51 -8.68
N GLY A 85 -9.15 20.99 -9.08
CA GLY A 85 -8.54 22.19 -8.53
C GLY A 85 -8.22 22.08 -7.03
N ILE A 86 -7.79 20.88 -6.59
CA ILE A 86 -7.40 20.58 -5.21
C ILE A 86 -5.93 20.24 -5.15
N THR A 87 -5.34 20.24 -3.96
CA THR A 87 -4.00 19.73 -3.72
C THR A 87 -4.08 18.32 -3.16
N ILE A 88 -3.36 17.36 -3.76
CA ILE A 88 -3.16 16.03 -3.20
C ILE A 88 -1.67 15.84 -2.97
N GLU A 89 -1.28 15.69 -1.70
CA GLU A 89 0.07 15.30 -1.32
C GLU A 89 0.05 13.81 -1.03
N TYR A 90 0.85 13.03 -1.73
CA TYR A 90 0.97 11.60 -1.45
C TYR A 90 2.40 11.22 -1.11
N LYS A 91 2.53 10.15 -0.34
CA LYS A 91 3.82 9.57 0.04
C LYS A 91 3.76 8.06 -0.06
N ASP A 92 4.82 7.50 -0.65
CA ASP A 92 5.00 6.08 -0.82
C ASP A 92 5.68 5.45 0.39
N PHE A 93 5.20 4.26 0.72
CA PHE A 93 5.75 3.39 1.73
C PHE A 93 5.89 1.98 1.16
N ASN A 94 6.96 1.29 1.55
CA ASN A 94 7.21 -0.09 1.15
C ASN A 94 7.27 -1.00 2.37
N GLY A 95 6.44 -2.03 2.39
CA GLY A 95 6.35 -3.01 3.46
C GLY A 95 7.43 -4.09 3.45
N GLN A 96 8.20 -4.20 2.37
CA GLN A 96 9.26 -5.20 2.19
C GLN A 96 8.80 -6.65 2.43
N ASN A 97 7.52 -6.90 2.18
CA ASN A 97 6.84 -8.17 2.46
C ASN A 97 6.92 -8.61 3.94
N ASP A 98 7.04 -7.67 4.86
CA ASP A 98 7.15 -7.93 6.29
C ASP A 98 6.00 -7.29 7.06
N ALA A 99 5.20 -8.13 7.73
CA ALA A 99 4.03 -7.68 8.48
C ALA A 99 4.40 -6.71 9.62
N THR A 100 5.59 -6.85 10.22
CA THR A 100 6.04 -5.94 11.28
C THR A 100 6.31 -4.55 10.72
N THR A 101 6.98 -4.48 9.59
CA THR A 101 7.24 -3.23 8.85
C THR A 101 5.93 -2.57 8.43
N LEU A 102 4.98 -3.33 7.86
CA LEU A 102 3.66 -2.83 7.47
C LEU A 102 2.87 -2.29 8.67
N ASN A 103 2.89 -2.98 9.81
CA ASN A 103 2.23 -2.49 11.03
C ASN A 103 2.86 -1.21 11.57
N GLN A 104 4.18 -1.05 11.47
CA GLN A 104 4.88 0.19 11.83
C GLN A 104 4.48 1.34 10.89
N ILE A 105 4.44 1.07 9.58
CA ILE A 105 3.95 2.03 8.58
C ILE A 105 2.51 2.44 8.87
N GLY A 106 1.62 1.50 9.14
CA GLY A 106 0.22 1.78 9.48
C GLY A 106 0.08 2.66 10.72
N THR A 107 0.85 2.36 11.77
CA THR A 107 0.89 3.17 13.00
C THR A 107 1.37 4.59 12.71
N GLN A 108 2.42 4.74 11.90
CA GLN A 108 2.94 6.04 11.50
C GLN A 108 1.92 6.83 10.66
N VAL A 109 1.33 6.21 9.64
CA VAL A 109 0.38 6.84 8.72
C VAL A 109 -0.84 7.38 9.48
N VAL A 110 -1.38 6.59 10.40
CA VAL A 110 -2.51 7.02 11.24
C VAL A 110 -2.10 8.17 12.17
N ALA A 111 -0.93 8.08 12.82
CA ALA A 111 -0.43 9.13 13.72
C ALA A 111 -0.10 10.44 12.99
N ASP A 112 0.38 10.36 11.75
CA ASP A 112 0.72 11.52 10.91
C ASP A 112 -0.53 12.17 10.27
N GLY A 113 -1.73 11.63 10.51
CA GLY A 113 -3.01 12.21 10.11
C GLY A 113 -3.23 12.23 8.59
N TYR A 114 -2.94 11.14 7.91
CA TYR A 114 -3.31 10.99 6.49
C TYR A 114 -4.82 10.93 6.33
N ASP A 115 -5.35 11.57 5.28
CA ASP A 115 -6.79 11.63 4.97
C ASP A 115 -7.31 10.33 4.37
N ALA A 116 -6.45 9.57 3.70
CA ALA A 116 -6.75 8.23 3.20
C ALA A 116 -5.47 7.40 3.03
N ILE A 117 -5.66 6.08 2.97
CA ILE A 117 -4.59 5.10 2.78
C ILE A 117 -4.93 4.24 1.56
N ILE A 118 -3.98 4.10 0.64
CA ILE A 118 -4.12 3.25 -0.53
C ILE A 118 -3.11 2.10 -0.42
N PRO A 119 -3.48 0.98 0.22
CA PRO A 119 -2.62 -0.20 0.24
C PRO A 119 -2.69 -0.95 -1.09
N ILE A 120 -1.56 -1.46 -1.54
CA ILE A 120 -1.40 -2.29 -2.73
C ILE A 120 -0.98 -3.68 -2.29
N ALA A 121 -1.76 -4.69 -2.68
CA ALA A 121 -1.70 -6.11 -2.33
C ALA A 121 -2.22 -6.45 -0.92
N THR A 122 -2.48 -7.75 -0.71
CA THR A 122 -3.35 -8.26 0.36
C THR A 122 -2.81 -8.01 1.76
N LEU A 123 -1.55 -8.34 2.03
CA LEU A 123 -0.97 -8.15 3.37
C LEU A 123 -0.90 -6.66 3.76
N ALA A 124 -0.59 -5.79 2.80
CA ALA A 124 -0.61 -4.35 3.04
C ALA A 124 -2.02 -3.86 3.37
N ALA A 125 -3.04 -4.33 2.64
CA ALA A 125 -4.44 -3.97 2.90
C ALA A 125 -4.91 -4.42 4.28
N GLN A 126 -4.60 -5.64 4.69
CA GLN A 126 -4.93 -6.17 6.02
C GLN A 126 -4.28 -5.35 7.14
N CYS A 127 -2.98 -5.05 7.02
CA CYS A 127 -2.26 -4.25 8.02
C CYS A 127 -2.80 -2.81 8.11
N MET A 128 -3.07 -2.16 6.97
CA MET A 128 -3.59 -0.79 6.94
C MET A 128 -5.03 -0.72 7.46
N THR A 129 -5.87 -1.69 7.13
CA THR A 129 -7.23 -1.80 7.67
C THR A 129 -7.20 -1.91 9.19
N THR A 130 -6.36 -2.79 9.74
CA THR A 130 -6.18 -2.94 11.18
C THR A 130 -5.68 -1.65 11.83
N ALA A 131 -4.69 -0.99 11.24
CA ALA A 131 -4.14 0.26 11.78
C ALA A 131 -5.17 1.40 11.80
N ALA A 132 -6.04 1.48 10.79
CA ALA A 132 -7.08 2.50 10.65
C ALA A 132 -8.33 2.25 11.51
N GLU A 133 -8.44 1.12 12.21
CA GLU A 133 -9.65 0.71 12.93
C GLU A 133 -10.17 1.78 13.91
N SER A 134 -9.28 2.39 14.68
CA SER A 134 -9.67 3.36 15.70
C SER A 134 -10.03 4.74 15.13
N THR A 135 -9.43 5.13 14.02
CA THR A 135 -9.62 6.45 13.39
C THR A 135 -10.65 6.44 12.27
N LYS A 136 -10.97 5.25 11.75
CA LYS A 136 -11.80 5.06 10.55
C LYS A 136 -11.26 5.83 9.34
N THR A 137 -9.94 6.02 9.29
CA THR A 137 -9.29 6.59 8.11
C THR A 137 -9.63 5.74 6.89
N PRO A 138 -10.15 6.32 5.81
CA PRO A 138 -10.50 5.57 4.61
C PRO A 138 -9.34 4.74 4.07
N VAL A 139 -9.59 3.46 3.84
CA VAL A 139 -8.66 2.52 3.23
C VAL A 139 -9.22 2.09 1.88
N ILE A 140 -8.51 2.42 0.81
CA ILE A 140 -8.90 2.11 -0.57
C ILE A 140 -7.88 1.14 -1.15
N TYR A 141 -8.12 -0.16 -1.01
CA TYR A 141 -7.18 -1.18 -1.46
C TYR A 141 -7.13 -1.33 -2.98
N ALA A 142 -5.97 -1.72 -3.50
CA ALA A 142 -5.74 -2.08 -4.89
C ALA A 142 -5.11 -3.47 -5.01
N ALA A 143 -5.51 -4.23 -6.04
CA ALA A 143 -4.98 -5.56 -6.36
C ALA A 143 -5.17 -6.57 -5.22
N ILE A 144 -6.42 -6.78 -4.80
CA ILE A 144 -6.79 -7.81 -3.83
C ILE A 144 -7.57 -8.92 -4.56
N SER A 145 -7.00 -10.11 -4.59
CA SER A 145 -7.58 -11.22 -5.35
C SER A 145 -8.88 -11.73 -4.73
N ASP A 146 -8.96 -11.80 -3.41
CA ASP A 146 -10.15 -12.24 -2.68
C ASP A 146 -10.34 -11.38 -1.41
N PRO A 147 -11.07 -10.24 -1.52
CA PRO A 147 -11.33 -9.37 -0.37
C PRO A 147 -12.07 -10.05 0.78
N ALA A 148 -12.94 -11.05 0.49
CA ALA A 148 -13.67 -11.76 1.53
C ALA A 148 -12.75 -12.72 2.30
N ALA A 149 -11.90 -13.48 1.61
CA ALA A 149 -10.91 -14.34 2.24
C ALA A 149 -9.82 -13.55 2.99
N ALA A 150 -9.64 -12.27 2.63
CA ALA A 150 -8.71 -11.35 3.29
C ALA A 150 -9.32 -10.58 4.46
N ASP A 151 -10.58 -10.85 4.83
CA ASP A 151 -11.32 -10.12 5.88
C ASP A 151 -11.41 -8.60 5.63
N LEU A 152 -11.58 -8.19 4.36
CA LEU A 152 -11.65 -6.78 3.94
C LEU A 152 -13.06 -6.35 3.51
N THR A 153 -14.06 -7.19 3.71
CA THR A 153 -15.47 -6.90 3.39
C THR A 153 -16.26 -6.46 4.61
N ASP A 154 -17.38 -5.78 4.37
CA ASP A 154 -18.32 -5.34 5.43
C ASP A 154 -17.71 -4.41 6.48
N ILE A 155 -16.67 -3.65 6.11
CA ILE A 155 -15.99 -2.65 6.93
C ILE A 155 -16.27 -1.26 6.33
N ASP A 156 -16.95 -0.40 7.09
CA ASP A 156 -17.50 0.88 6.63
C ASP A 156 -16.49 1.91 6.11
N TYR A 157 -15.22 1.80 6.50
CA TYR A 157 -14.12 2.66 6.06
C TYR A 157 -13.19 1.98 5.04
N VAL A 158 -13.53 0.78 4.57
CA VAL A 158 -12.71 0.00 3.62
C VAL A 158 -13.45 -0.23 2.31
N THR A 159 -12.77 0.01 1.20
CA THR A 159 -13.24 -0.28 -0.15
C THR A 159 -12.04 -0.49 -1.07
N GLY A 160 -12.26 -0.85 -2.32
CA GLY A 160 -11.15 -0.95 -3.28
C GLY A 160 -11.48 -1.75 -4.53
N THR A 161 -10.43 -2.20 -5.22
CA THR A 161 -10.52 -2.96 -6.47
C THR A 161 -9.97 -4.36 -6.29
N SER A 162 -10.73 -5.36 -6.77
CA SER A 162 -10.30 -6.75 -6.81
C SER A 162 -9.68 -7.09 -8.16
N ASP A 163 -8.65 -7.95 -8.13
CA ASP A 163 -8.01 -8.58 -9.28
C ASP A 163 -8.21 -10.09 -9.30
N ALA A 164 -9.39 -10.57 -8.91
CA ALA A 164 -9.72 -11.97 -8.79
C ALA A 164 -9.26 -12.80 -9.99
N LEU A 165 -8.55 -13.89 -9.72
CA LEU A 165 -8.01 -14.78 -10.74
C LEU A 165 -9.11 -15.70 -11.27
N ASN A 166 -9.22 -15.83 -12.59
CA ASN A 166 -10.04 -16.89 -13.19
C ASN A 166 -9.19 -18.17 -13.34
N THR A 167 -9.01 -18.89 -12.25
CA THR A 167 -8.17 -20.09 -12.19
C THR A 167 -8.58 -21.15 -13.23
N GLN A 168 -9.87 -21.37 -13.41
CA GLN A 168 -10.34 -22.33 -14.41
C GLN A 168 -9.90 -21.96 -15.82
N SER A 169 -10.05 -20.69 -16.23
CA SER A 169 -9.64 -20.26 -17.57
C SER A 169 -8.13 -20.36 -17.77
N ILE A 170 -7.35 -20.12 -16.72
CA ILE A 170 -5.88 -20.27 -16.78
C ILE A 170 -5.51 -21.74 -16.95
N MET A 171 -6.14 -22.64 -16.20
CA MET A 171 -5.94 -24.07 -16.35
C MET A 171 -6.35 -24.55 -17.74
N ASP A 172 -7.54 -24.14 -18.25
CA ASP A 172 -7.98 -24.48 -19.60
C ASP A 172 -6.96 -24.00 -20.65
N MET A 173 -6.41 -22.80 -20.51
CA MET A 173 -5.38 -22.27 -21.41
C MET A 173 -4.08 -23.08 -21.33
N MET A 174 -3.62 -23.47 -20.13
CA MET A 174 -2.43 -24.30 -19.94
C MET A 174 -2.56 -25.62 -20.66
N PHE A 175 -3.68 -26.33 -20.52
CA PHE A 175 -3.93 -27.59 -21.21
C PHE A 175 -4.18 -27.41 -22.71
N ALA A 176 -4.67 -26.25 -23.16
CA ALA A 176 -4.81 -25.96 -24.59
C ALA A 176 -3.44 -25.76 -25.27
N VAL A 177 -2.49 -25.11 -24.55
CA VAL A 177 -1.12 -24.92 -25.04
C VAL A 177 -0.31 -26.21 -25.01
N GLN A 178 -0.46 -27.00 -23.96
CA GLN A 178 0.26 -28.28 -23.76
C GLN A 178 -0.73 -29.39 -23.38
N PRO A 179 -1.30 -30.10 -24.37
CA PRO A 179 -2.35 -31.10 -24.12
C PRO A 179 -1.87 -32.38 -23.40
N ASP A 180 -0.56 -32.64 -23.42
CA ASP A 180 0.01 -33.89 -22.90
C ASP A 180 0.46 -33.80 -21.43
N ILE A 181 0.07 -32.73 -20.71
CA ILE A 181 0.38 -32.55 -19.28
C ILE A 181 -0.20 -33.72 -18.46
N GLN A 182 0.63 -34.39 -17.69
CA GLN A 182 0.25 -35.46 -16.76
C GLN A 182 0.40 -35.02 -15.30
N THR A 183 1.33 -34.09 -15.01
CA THR A 183 1.62 -33.62 -13.66
C THR A 183 1.83 -32.11 -13.66
N VAL A 184 1.09 -31.42 -12.80
CA VAL A 184 1.20 -29.97 -12.61
C VAL A 184 1.89 -29.67 -11.28
N GLY A 185 2.86 -28.77 -11.31
CA GLY A 185 3.44 -28.17 -10.10
C GLY A 185 2.55 -27.01 -9.61
N LEU A 186 2.25 -26.98 -8.32
CA LEU A 186 1.58 -25.85 -7.67
C LEU A 186 2.63 -25.15 -6.79
N LEU A 187 3.07 -23.96 -7.22
CA LEU A 187 4.12 -23.19 -6.53
C LEU A 187 3.51 -21.92 -5.94
N TYR A 188 3.60 -21.74 -4.64
CA TYR A 188 3.02 -20.61 -3.94
C TYR A 188 3.64 -20.38 -2.56
N SER A 189 3.27 -19.27 -1.89
CA SER A 189 3.66 -18.97 -0.52
C SER A 189 2.51 -19.26 0.46
N ASN A 190 2.83 -19.90 1.57
CA ASN A 190 1.88 -20.10 2.68
C ASN A 190 1.61 -18.80 3.47
N SER A 191 2.44 -17.77 3.29
CA SER A 191 2.27 -16.46 3.94
C SER A 191 1.32 -15.53 3.18
N GLU A 192 0.88 -15.92 1.98
CA GLU A 192 0.03 -15.12 1.09
C GLU A 192 -1.42 -15.63 1.13
N ALA A 193 -2.32 -14.90 1.80
CA ALA A 193 -3.74 -15.26 1.90
C ALA A 193 -4.42 -15.32 0.50
N ASN A 194 -4.01 -14.45 -0.43
CA ASN A 194 -4.48 -14.41 -1.82
C ASN A 194 -4.16 -15.67 -2.62
N SER A 195 -3.23 -16.51 -2.18
CA SER A 195 -2.92 -17.79 -2.84
C SER A 195 -3.89 -18.91 -2.46
N THR A 196 -4.61 -18.79 -1.35
CA THR A 196 -5.44 -19.88 -0.80
C THR A 196 -6.55 -20.32 -1.75
N THR A 197 -7.39 -19.39 -2.20
CA THR A 197 -8.53 -19.68 -3.07
C THR A 197 -8.08 -20.20 -4.43
N PRO A 198 -7.16 -19.56 -5.18
CA PRO A 198 -6.71 -20.06 -6.48
C PRO A 198 -6.04 -21.44 -6.41
N ILE A 199 -5.29 -21.74 -5.36
CA ILE A 199 -4.66 -23.06 -5.19
C ILE A 199 -5.72 -24.13 -4.91
N ALA A 200 -6.74 -23.85 -4.10
CA ALA A 200 -7.84 -24.79 -3.87
C ALA A 200 -8.64 -25.05 -5.17
N GLU A 201 -8.91 -24.01 -5.96
CA GLU A 201 -9.57 -24.13 -7.27
C GLU A 201 -8.73 -24.92 -8.27
N ALA A 202 -7.41 -24.67 -8.32
CA ALA A 202 -6.50 -25.42 -9.17
C ALA A 202 -6.49 -26.90 -8.83
N LYS A 203 -6.42 -27.28 -7.55
CA LYS A 203 -6.53 -28.68 -7.11
C LYS A 203 -7.86 -29.30 -7.53
N ALA A 204 -8.98 -28.63 -7.27
CA ALA A 204 -10.30 -29.12 -7.65
C ALA A 204 -10.42 -29.34 -9.17
N TYR A 205 -9.86 -28.43 -9.97
CA TYR A 205 -9.80 -28.57 -11.42
C TYR A 205 -8.99 -29.81 -11.83
N LEU A 206 -7.76 -29.96 -11.29
CA LEU A 206 -6.86 -31.08 -11.61
C LEU A 206 -7.45 -32.42 -11.18
N ASP A 207 -8.04 -32.50 -9.99
CA ASP A 207 -8.75 -33.68 -9.50
C ASP A 207 -9.91 -34.06 -10.44
N SER A 208 -10.69 -33.09 -10.93
CA SER A 208 -11.79 -33.31 -11.87
C SER A 208 -11.34 -33.92 -13.22
N LYS A 209 -10.09 -33.66 -13.61
CA LYS A 209 -9.47 -34.13 -14.84
C LYS A 209 -8.62 -35.40 -14.62
N GLY A 210 -8.41 -35.83 -13.39
CA GLY A 210 -7.53 -36.95 -13.04
C GLY A 210 -6.05 -36.68 -13.32
N ILE A 211 -5.64 -35.40 -13.25
CA ILE A 211 -4.27 -34.95 -13.47
C ILE A 211 -3.54 -34.91 -12.13
N ALA A 212 -2.34 -35.48 -12.06
CA ALA A 212 -1.52 -35.44 -10.86
C ALA A 212 -0.96 -34.04 -10.59
N TYR A 213 -0.72 -33.71 -9.33
CA TYR A 213 -0.03 -32.47 -8.99
C TYR A 213 0.96 -32.64 -7.84
N VAL A 214 1.95 -31.75 -7.81
CA VAL A 214 2.98 -31.66 -6.78
C VAL A 214 2.97 -30.26 -6.20
N GLU A 215 2.73 -30.14 -4.89
CA GLU A 215 2.78 -28.86 -4.20
C GLU A 215 4.17 -28.56 -3.67
N LYS A 216 4.63 -27.35 -3.89
CA LYS A 216 5.84 -26.80 -3.28
C LYS A 216 5.59 -25.36 -2.84
N THR A 217 6.07 -25.04 -1.65
CA THR A 217 5.85 -23.71 -1.05
C THR A 217 7.16 -23.10 -0.57
N GLY A 218 7.17 -21.76 -0.48
CA GLY A 218 8.25 -20.99 0.10
C GLY A 218 7.72 -19.62 0.55
N ASN A 219 8.26 -19.05 1.61
CA ASN A 219 7.84 -17.76 2.15
C ASN A 219 8.90 -16.66 1.95
N THR A 220 10.00 -17.02 1.32
CA THR A 220 11.09 -16.14 0.92
C THR A 220 11.51 -16.45 -0.51
N ASN A 221 12.19 -15.51 -1.18
CA ASN A 221 12.70 -15.72 -2.53
C ASN A 221 13.60 -16.97 -2.62
N ASP A 222 14.46 -17.19 -1.64
CA ASP A 222 15.37 -18.34 -1.62
C ASP A 222 14.62 -19.67 -1.46
N GLU A 223 13.58 -19.70 -0.64
CA GLU A 223 12.72 -20.87 -0.47
C GLU A 223 11.91 -21.15 -1.75
N ILE A 224 11.37 -20.13 -2.40
CA ILE A 224 10.66 -20.25 -3.70
C ILE A 224 11.62 -20.80 -4.77
N MET A 225 12.85 -20.31 -4.84
CA MET A 225 13.86 -20.83 -5.78
C MET A 225 14.22 -22.28 -5.50
N THR A 226 14.32 -22.67 -4.23
CA THR A 226 14.55 -24.06 -3.82
C THR A 226 13.36 -24.94 -4.21
N ALA A 227 12.14 -24.46 -3.94
CA ALA A 227 10.89 -25.13 -4.31
C ALA A 227 10.80 -25.34 -5.82
N ALA A 228 11.00 -24.29 -6.63
CA ALA A 228 11.00 -24.35 -8.09
C ALA A 228 12.05 -25.33 -8.62
N SER A 229 13.27 -25.26 -8.12
CA SER A 229 14.36 -26.17 -8.51
C SER A 229 14.02 -27.64 -8.25
N SER A 230 13.28 -27.91 -7.16
CA SER A 230 12.86 -29.28 -6.81
C SER A 230 11.76 -29.82 -7.73
N MET A 231 11.08 -28.98 -8.51
CA MET A 231 10.06 -29.39 -9.47
C MET A 231 10.63 -29.79 -10.85
N VAL A 232 11.85 -29.35 -11.15
CA VAL A 232 12.49 -29.62 -12.45
C VAL A 232 12.56 -31.14 -12.70
N GLY A 233 12.01 -31.57 -13.84
CA GLY A 233 11.91 -32.97 -14.24
C GLY A 233 10.90 -33.83 -13.45
N GLN A 234 10.11 -33.22 -12.56
CA GLN A 234 9.03 -33.89 -11.83
C GLN A 234 7.64 -33.49 -12.33
N VAL A 235 7.51 -32.34 -12.98
CA VAL A 235 6.25 -31.78 -13.46
C VAL A 235 6.37 -31.33 -14.90
N ASP A 236 5.26 -31.32 -15.63
CA ASP A 236 5.19 -30.93 -17.03
C ASP A 236 4.89 -29.43 -17.19
N ALA A 237 4.20 -28.86 -16.20
CA ALA A 237 3.87 -27.44 -16.14
C ALA A 237 3.82 -26.98 -14.68
N VAL A 238 3.95 -25.67 -14.45
CA VAL A 238 3.80 -25.07 -13.11
C VAL A 238 2.73 -24.00 -13.15
N PHE A 239 1.80 -24.09 -12.21
CA PHE A 239 0.84 -23.03 -11.90
C PHE A 239 1.28 -22.29 -10.65
N THR A 240 1.24 -20.98 -10.72
CA THR A 240 1.36 -20.07 -9.57
C THR A 240 0.23 -19.04 -9.63
N PRO A 241 -0.43 -18.72 -8.51
CA PRO A 241 -1.42 -17.64 -8.47
C PRO A 241 -0.72 -16.26 -8.52
N THR A 242 -1.47 -15.20 -8.25
CA THR A 242 -0.93 -13.84 -8.04
C THR A 242 -0.23 -13.74 -6.68
N ASP A 243 0.74 -14.61 -6.46
CA ASP A 243 1.53 -14.72 -5.22
C ASP A 243 2.71 -13.74 -5.27
N ASN A 244 2.73 -12.76 -4.35
CA ASN A 244 3.71 -11.69 -4.40
C ASN A 244 5.15 -12.18 -4.15
N VAL A 245 5.34 -13.23 -3.34
CA VAL A 245 6.66 -13.82 -3.08
C VAL A 245 7.19 -14.51 -4.34
N VAL A 246 6.32 -15.26 -5.04
CA VAL A 246 6.68 -15.90 -6.30
C VAL A 246 6.90 -14.85 -7.40
N MET A 247 6.05 -13.84 -7.47
CA MET A 247 6.16 -12.76 -8.48
C MET A 247 7.46 -11.96 -8.32
N ALA A 248 7.91 -11.70 -7.11
CA ALA A 248 9.21 -11.06 -6.85
C ALA A 248 10.39 -11.88 -7.39
N ALA A 249 10.27 -13.21 -7.48
CA ALA A 249 11.27 -14.12 -8.01
C ALA A 249 10.95 -14.62 -9.45
N ALA A 250 9.89 -14.13 -10.10
CA ALA A 250 9.30 -14.72 -11.30
C ALA A 250 10.29 -14.98 -12.45
N ALA A 251 11.19 -14.04 -12.73
CA ALA A 251 12.19 -14.20 -13.78
C ALA A 251 13.14 -15.38 -13.51
N ALA A 252 13.64 -15.50 -12.27
CA ALA A 252 14.54 -16.56 -11.86
C ALA A 252 13.82 -17.92 -11.78
N VAL A 253 12.55 -17.92 -11.32
CA VAL A 253 11.69 -19.12 -11.32
C VAL A 253 11.49 -19.62 -12.75
N SER A 254 11.11 -18.74 -13.69
CA SER A 254 10.92 -19.07 -15.09
C SER A 254 12.21 -19.63 -15.71
N GLU A 255 13.36 -19.00 -15.50
CA GLU A 255 14.65 -19.50 -15.99
C GLU A 255 14.97 -20.89 -15.43
N THR A 256 14.65 -21.16 -14.17
CA THR A 256 14.92 -22.43 -13.51
C THR A 256 14.05 -23.56 -14.06
N LEU A 257 12.75 -23.28 -14.29
CA LEU A 257 11.77 -24.27 -14.76
C LEU A 257 11.87 -24.59 -16.25
N THR A 258 12.56 -23.75 -17.03
CA THR A 258 12.72 -23.91 -18.50
C THR A 258 14.03 -24.61 -18.90
N LYS A 259 14.84 -25.06 -17.93
CA LYS A 259 16.08 -25.84 -18.16
C LYS A 259 15.80 -27.33 -18.27
#